data_b14c2b92c9c1c1a51bc41b68762f8d9c
#
_entry.id   b14c2b92c9c1c1a51bc41b68762f8d9c
#
_cell.length_a   1.000
_cell.length_b   1.000
_cell.length_c   1.000
_cell.angle_alpha   90.00
_cell.angle_beta   90.00
_cell.angle_gamma   90.00
#
_symmetry.space_group_name_H-M   'P 1'
#
loop_
_entity.id
_entity.type
_entity.pdbx_description
1 polymer ?
#
loop_
_entity_poly.entity_id
_entity_poly.type
_entity_poly.pdbx_seq_one_letter_code
_entity_poly.pdbx_strand_id
1 'polypeptide(L)'
;ASASLIPENDPTTLFTSAGMQPMIPYLLGEKHPEGTRIADSQKCFRTQDIDEVGDISHTTFFEMLGNWSFGDYFKKEQINWMFDFLINEIKLDPAKLYITCFKGKKELGLPKDEEAANIWQKKFETIGVKAKIVNEPQNGMQEGKIFYYEENKNWWSRSGIPENMPKGELGGGDSEMFWDFGEELGLHEKSAWKDKPCHPNCNCGRFVEIGNNVFMEYVRTEKGFEKLQNKNIDFGGGLERIMLAVKDTPDIFLIDAFDLARKKLEDLSEKKYDLSDKTSFRVI
;
A
#
# COMPACT_ATOMS: atom_id res chain seq x y z
N ALA A 1 -5.07 -20.05 -2.20
CA ALA A 1 -6.16 -19.95 -1.23
C ALA A 1 -5.66 -19.23 0.03
N SER A 2 -6.49 -18.38 0.62
CA SER A 2 -6.16 -17.63 1.83
C SER A 2 -5.70 -18.56 2.96
N ALA A 3 -4.58 -18.27 3.59
CA ALA A 3 -4.13 -18.96 4.79
C ALA A 3 -5.06 -18.68 5.97
N SER A 4 -4.89 -19.42 7.07
CA SER A 4 -5.65 -19.19 8.31
C SER A 4 -5.42 -17.78 8.85
N LEU A 5 -6.46 -17.18 9.44
CA LEU A 5 -6.32 -15.93 10.21
C LEU A 5 -5.48 -16.11 11.48
N ILE A 6 -5.40 -17.34 12.00
CA ILE A 6 -4.47 -17.67 13.09
C ILE A 6 -3.21 -18.21 12.41
N PRO A 7 -2.07 -17.49 12.49
CA PRO A 7 -0.85 -17.92 11.82
C PRO A 7 -0.28 -19.17 12.45
N GLU A 8 0.05 -20.17 11.63
CA GLU A 8 0.60 -21.45 12.10
C GLU A 8 2.10 -21.35 12.43
N ASN A 9 2.82 -20.48 11.71
CA ASN A 9 4.29 -20.42 11.73
C ASN A 9 4.85 -19.05 12.14
N ASP A 10 4.04 -18.18 12.74
CA ASP A 10 4.48 -16.88 13.22
C ASP A 10 4.05 -16.62 14.67
N PRO A 11 4.91 -16.93 15.65
CA PRO A 11 4.60 -16.74 17.06
C PRO A 11 4.63 -15.27 17.51
N THR A 12 4.98 -14.35 16.61
CA THR A 12 5.12 -12.91 16.94
C THR A 12 3.83 -12.13 16.79
N THR A 13 2.80 -12.72 16.16
CA THR A 13 1.50 -12.10 15.99
C THR A 13 0.36 -13.06 16.32
N LEU A 14 -0.77 -12.51 16.78
CA LEU A 14 -1.97 -13.31 17.08
C LEU A 14 -2.79 -13.62 15.83
N PHE A 15 -2.72 -12.75 14.82
CA PHE A 15 -3.51 -12.87 13.61
C PHE A 15 -2.68 -12.61 12.37
N THR A 16 -3.08 -13.22 11.24
CA THR A 16 -2.52 -12.91 9.94
C THR A 16 -2.95 -11.50 9.52
N SER A 17 -2.00 -10.59 9.49
CA SER A 17 -2.22 -9.16 9.25
C SER A 17 -1.80 -8.68 7.85
N ALA A 18 -1.16 -9.57 7.08
CA ALA A 18 -0.70 -9.27 5.71
C ALA A 18 -0.57 -10.55 4.88
N GLY A 19 -0.71 -10.43 3.57
CA GLY A 19 -0.54 -11.53 2.63
C GLY A 19 0.87 -12.11 2.62
N MET A 20 1.86 -11.29 2.93
CA MET A 20 3.27 -11.71 3.03
C MET A 20 3.53 -12.66 4.20
N GLN A 21 2.75 -12.58 5.28
CA GLN A 21 3.03 -13.31 6.51
C GLN A 21 3.14 -14.84 6.32
N PRO A 22 2.24 -15.52 5.58
CA PRO A 22 2.41 -16.92 5.23
C PRO A 22 3.58 -17.18 4.28
N MET A 23 4.08 -16.17 3.58
CA MET A 23 5.14 -16.27 2.57
C MET A 23 6.55 -16.08 3.13
N ILE A 24 6.71 -15.74 4.42
CA ILE A 24 8.00 -15.46 5.07
C ILE A 24 9.04 -16.57 4.84
N PRO A 25 8.75 -17.88 5.03
CA PRO A 25 9.75 -18.92 4.81
C PRO A 25 10.32 -18.92 3.38
N TYR A 26 9.47 -18.64 2.40
CA TYR A 26 9.83 -18.65 0.99
C TYR A 26 10.64 -17.40 0.60
N LEU A 27 10.33 -16.26 1.20
CA LEU A 27 11.12 -15.04 1.05
C LEU A 27 12.52 -15.21 1.67
N LEU A 28 12.64 -16.05 2.69
CA LEU A 28 13.92 -16.41 3.34
C LEU A 28 14.68 -17.52 2.59
N GLY A 29 14.13 -18.05 1.50
CA GLY A 29 14.82 -18.98 0.61
C GLY A 29 14.34 -20.42 0.63
N GLU A 30 13.29 -20.76 1.38
CA GLU A 30 12.63 -22.06 1.25
C GLU A 30 11.93 -22.14 -0.12
N LYS A 31 11.78 -23.37 -0.62
CA LYS A 31 11.07 -23.59 -1.89
C LYS A 31 9.57 -23.65 -1.66
N HIS A 32 8.82 -22.76 -2.31
CA HIS A 32 7.38 -22.83 -2.32
C HIS A 32 6.91 -24.01 -3.22
N PRO A 33 5.94 -24.85 -2.78
CA PRO A 33 5.50 -26.04 -3.53
C PRO A 33 4.90 -25.70 -4.91
N GLU A 34 4.27 -24.53 -5.04
CA GLU A 34 3.64 -24.08 -6.29
C GLU A 34 4.59 -23.28 -7.21
N GLY A 35 5.86 -23.08 -6.84
CA GLY A 35 6.86 -22.42 -7.66
C GLY A 35 7.33 -21.07 -7.12
N THR A 36 7.91 -20.25 -8.01
CA THR A 36 8.57 -18.97 -7.64
C THR A 36 7.72 -17.73 -7.86
N ARG A 37 6.54 -17.88 -8.47
CA ARG A 37 5.57 -16.82 -8.76
C ARG A 37 4.24 -17.16 -8.15
N ILE A 38 3.86 -16.48 -7.11
CA ILE A 38 2.62 -16.73 -6.37
C ILE A 38 1.74 -15.49 -6.43
N ALA A 39 0.43 -15.70 -6.56
CA ALA A 39 -0.58 -14.67 -6.39
C ALA A 39 -1.74 -15.22 -5.58
N ASP A 40 -2.26 -14.45 -4.65
CA ASP A 40 -3.37 -14.84 -3.79
C ASP A 40 -4.18 -13.62 -3.31
N SER A 41 -5.34 -13.89 -2.72
CA SER A 41 -6.08 -12.94 -1.89
C SER A 41 -6.11 -13.48 -0.46
N GLN A 42 -5.49 -12.77 0.47
CA GLN A 42 -5.36 -13.14 1.88
C GLN A 42 -6.33 -12.35 2.74
N LYS A 43 -7.17 -13.06 3.50
CA LYS A 43 -7.96 -12.44 4.57
C LYS A 43 -7.05 -12.01 5.70
N CYS A 44 -7.16 -10.74 6.09
CA CYS A 44 -6.30 -10.12 7.09
C CYS A 44 -7.11 -9.57 8.25
N PHE A 45 -6.51 -9.59 9.44
CA PHE A 45 -7.05 -8.97 10.63
C PHE A 45 -5.96 -8.16 11.34
N ARG A 46 -6.13 -6.82 11.40
CA ARG A 46 -5.21 -5.87 12.02
C ARG A 46 -5.82 -5.25 13.26
N THR A 47 -5.50 -5.76 14.41
CA THR A 47 -5.99 -5.24 15.70
C THR A 47 -5.41 -3.87 16.04
N GLN A 48 -4.22 -3.55 15.56
CA GLN A 48 -3.56 -2.25 15.79
C GLN A 48 -4.30 -1.08 15.13
N ASP A 49 -5.09 -1.34 14.08
CA ASP A 49 -5.85 -0.30 13.36
C ASP A 49 -7.14 0.10 14.11
N ILE A 50 -7.42 -0.51 15.26
CA ILE A 50 -8.67 -0.24 16.03
C ILE A 50 -8.78 1.21 16.48
N ASP A 51 -7.67 1.88 16.75
CA ASP A 51 -7.65 3.28 17.17
C ASP A 51 -8.04 4.25 16.04
N GLU A 52 -8.00 3.78 14.77
CA GLU A 52 -8.35 4.54 13.58
C GLU A 52 -9.76 4.21 13.06
N VAL A 53 -10.40 3.17 13.61
CA VAL A 53 -11.77 2.78 13.24
C VAL A 53 -12.74 3.90 13.55
N GLY A 54 -13.60 4.20 12.57
CA GLY A 54 -14.53 5.33 12.61
C GLY A 54 -14.20 6.41 11.57
N ASP A 55 -13.02 6.39 10.99
CA ASP A 55 -12.67 7.20 9.83
C ASP A 55 -13.28 6.63 8.53
N ILE A 56 -12.87 7.16 7.37
CA ILE A 56 -13.44 6.81 6.06
C ILE A 56 -12.81 5.59 5.41
N SER A 57 -11.69 5.07 5.91
CA SER A 57 -10.86 4.09 5.18
C SER A 57 -10.29 2.96 6.03
N HIS A 58 -10.34 3.03 7.37
CA HIS A 58 -9.79 2.00 8.22
C HIS A 58 -10.84 1.00 8.71
N THR A 59 -10.50 -0.28 8.57
CA THR A 59 -11.22 -1.42 9.12
C THR A 59 -10.22 -2.34 9.80
N THR A 60 -10.65 -3.09 10.81
CA THR A 60 -9.77 -4.09 11.46
C THR A 60 -9.63 -5.37 10.64
N PHE A 61 -10.46 -5.59 9.65
CA PHE A 61 -10.40 -6.74 8.74
C PHE A 61 -10.51 -6.27 7.28
N PHE A 62 -9.83 -6.96 6.37
CA PHE A 62 -9.86 -6.67 4.95
C PHE A 62 -9.28 -7.85 4.16
N GLU A 63 -9.41 -7.83 2.84
CA GLU A 63 -8.71 -8.75 1.95
C GLU A 63 -7.52 -8.04 1.30
N MET A 64 -6.35 -8.68 1.37
CA MET A 64 -5.14 -8.22 0.70
C MET A 64 -4.90 -9.03 -0.56
N LEU A 65 -5.02 -8.39 -1.72
CA LEU A 65 -4.50 -8.94 -2.96
C LEU A 65 -2.98 -8.92 -2.88
N GLY A 66 -2.34 -10.03 -3.25
CA GLY A 66 -0.89 -10.12 -3.21
C GLY A 66 -0.31 -10.88 -4.38
N ASN A 67 0.92 -10.52 -4.75
CA ASN A 67 1.75 -11.34 -5.60
C ASN A 67 3.20 -11.30 -5.12
N TRP A 68 3.86 -12.46 -5.22
CA TRP A 68 5.21 -12.67 -4.70
C TRP A 68 6.11 -13.24 -5.77
N SER A 69 7.36 -12.76 -5.76
CA SER A 69 8.47 -13.33 -6.53
C SER A 69 9.53 -13.83 -5.58
N PHE A 70 9.84 -15.10 -5.64
CA PHE A 70 10.92 -15.72 -4.87
C PHE A 70 12.16 -15.85 -5.76
N GLY A 71 12.86 -14.73 -5.98
CA GLY A 71 14.06 -14.68 -6.80
C GLY A 71 13.86 -14.83 -8.31
N ASP A 72 12.66 -14.57 -8.82
CA ASP A 72 12.30 -14.75 -10.24
C ASP A 72 12.23 -13.40 -10.98
N TYR A 73 11.11 -12.69 -10.87
CA TYR A 73 10.95 -11.34 -11.44
C TYR A 73 11.21 -10.26 -10.39
N PHE A 74 11.41 -9.00 -10.86
CA PHE A 74 11.69 -7.89 -9.98
C PHE A 74 10.96 -6.61 -10.43
N LYS A 75 11.48 -5.42 -10.10
CA LYS A 75 10.84 -4.10 -10.27
C LYS A 75 10.19 -3.90 -11.64
N LYS A 76 10.90 -4.25 -12.71
CA LYS A 76 10.43 -3.98 -14.08
C LYS A 76 9.14 -4.72 -14.40
N GLU A 77 9.11 -6.02 -14.16
CA GLU A 77 7.95 -6.86 -14.41
C GLU A 77 6.81 -6.46 -13.48
N GLN A 78 7.09 -6.32 -12.17
CA GLN A 78 6.11 -5.96 -11.16
C GLN A 78 5.39 -4.65 -11.49
N ILE A 79 6.14 -3.58 -11.73
CA ILE A 79 5.59 -2.26 -12.03
C ILE A 79 4.77 -2.30 -13.33
N ASN A 80 5.26 -2.99 -14.36
CA ASN A 80 4.54 -3.12 -15.61
C ASN A 80 3.20 -3.83 -15.43
N TRP A 81 3.19 -4.96 -14.71
CA TRP A 81 1.97 -5.72 -14.46
C TRP A 81 0.98 -4.96 -13.59
N MET A 82 1.45 -4.27 -12.55
CA MET A 82 0.57 -3.47 -11.70
C MET A 82 -0.04 -2.29 -12.46
N PHE A 83 0.75 -1.61 -13.27
CA PHE A 83 0.20 -0.55 -14.13
C PHE A 83 -0.85 -1.10 -15.10
N ASP A 84 -0.54 -2.20 -15.77
CA ASP A 84 -1.46 -2.82 -16.74
C ASP A 84 -2.73 -3.31 -16.05
N PHE A 85 -2.62 -3.91 -14.85
CA PHE A 85 -3.76 -4.34 -14.04
C PHE A 85 -4.66 -3.16 -13.67
N LEU A 86 -4.11 -2.08 -13.11
CA LEU A 86 -4.91 -0.93 -12.69
C LEU A 86 -5.53 -0.18 -13.88
N ILE A 87 -4.77 0.04 -14.94
CA ILE A 87 -5.21 0.91 -16.03
C ILE A 87 -5.93 0.12 -17.15
N ASN A 88 -5.40 -1.06 -17.52
CA ASN A 88 -5.92 -1.81 -18.66
C ASN A 88 -7.00 -2.82 -18.28
N GLU A 89 -6.93 -3.43 -17.07
CA GLU A 89 -7.91 -4.43 -16.64
C GLU A 89 -9.01 -3.79 -15.76
N ILE A 90 -8.65 -3.09 -14.70
CA ILE A 90 -9.61 -2.44 -13.79
C ILE A 90 -10.17 -1.13 -14.40
N LYS A 91 -9.46 -0.51 -15.36
CA LYS A 91 -9.88 0.73 -16.05
C LYS A 91 -9.89 1.96 -15.14
N LEU A 92 -8.98 2.05 -14.18
CA LEU A 92 -8.80 3.26 -13.39
C LEU A 92 -8.29 4.42 -14.26
N ASP A 93 -8.73 5.64 -13.95
CA ASP A 93 -8.24 6.84 -14.62
C ASP A 93 -6.78 7.12 -14.21
N PRO A 94 -5.81 7.06 -15.15
CA PRO A 94 -4.42 7.34 -14.84
C PRO A 94 -4.16 8.77 -14.37
N ALA A 95 -5.08 9.71 -14.65
CA ALA A 95 -4.99 11.07 -14.14
C ALA A 95 -5.11 11.14 -12.61
N LYS A 96 -5.80 10.19 -11.98
CA LYS A 96 -6.00 10.09 -10.53
C LYS A 96 -4.98 9.17 -9.82
N LEU A 97 -4.16 8.43 -10.56
CA LEU A 97 -3.14 7.54 -10.00
C LEU A 97 -1.84 8.31 -9.70
N TYR A 98 -1.34 8.21 -8.48
CA TYR A 98 -0.08 8.79 -8.02
C TYR A 98 0.82 7.73 -7.42
N ILE A 99 2.14 7.94 -7.52
CA ILE A 99 3.15 6.94 -7.13
C ILE A 99 4.10 7.55 -6.12
N THR A 100 4.50 6.74 -5.13
CA THR A 100 5.62 7.08 -4.25
C THR A 100 6.77 6.10 -4.45
N CYS A 101 8.00 6.55 -4.17
CA CYS A 101 9.22 5.75 -4.27
C CYS A 101 10.19 6.12 -3.15
N PHE A 102 11.06 5.18 -2.79
CA PHE A 102 12.06 5.37 -1.76
C PHE A 102 13.10 6.43 -2.13
N LYS A 103 13.25 7.45 -1.27
CA LYS A 103 14.21 8.57 -1.44
C LYS A 103 15.66 8.17 -1.20
N GLY A 104 15.89 7.00 -0.59
CA GLY A 104 17.20 6.55 -0.16
C GLY A 104 17.57 7.04 1.24
N LYS A 105 18.62 6.41 1.82
CA LYS A 105 19.23 6.81 3.08
C LYS A 105 20.74 6.68 3.00
N LYS A 106 21.40 7.77 2.63
CA LYS A 106 22.85 7.78 2.31
C LYS A 106 23.71 7.33 3.48
N GLU A 107 23.34 7.68 4.71
CA GLU A 107 24.04 7.36 5.94
C GLU A 107 24.14 5.84 6.17
N LEU A 108 23.19 5.10 5.65
CA LEU A 108 23.14 3.65 5.70
C LEU A 108 23.57 2.95 4.40
N GLY A 109 24.03 3.73 3.41
CA GLY A 109 24.41 3.19 2.11
C GLY A 109 23.24 2.71 1.25
N LEU A 110 22.02 3.14 1.57
CA LEU A 110 20.80 2.80 0.83
C LEU A 110 20.54 3.87 -0.24
N PRO A 111 20.68 3.54 -1.54
CA PRO A 111 20.50 4.51 -2.60
C PRO A 111 19.03 4.84 -2.82
N LYS A 112 18.78 5.99 -3.43
CA LYS A 112 17.50 6.40 -3.95
C LYS A 112 17.03 5.44 -5.05
N ASP A 113 15.76 5.06 -5.05
CA ASP A 113 15.20 4.14 -6.04
C ASP A 113 14.79 4.87 -7.33
N GLU A 114 15.82 5.28 -8.09
CA GLU A 114 15.62 5.91 -9.40
C GLU A 114 15.10 4.91 -10.44
N GLU A 115 15.38 3.61 -10.26
CA GLU A 115 14.94 2.56 -11.18
C GLU A 115 13.40 2.46 -11.17
N ALA A 116 12.79 2.31 -10.01
CA ALA A 116 11.33 2.23 -9.89
C ALA A 116 10.66 3.49 -10.42
N ALA A 117 11.13 4.68 -10.02
CA ALA A 117 10.57 5.94 -10.49
C ALA A 117 10.63 6.10 -12.02
N ASN A 118 11.75 5.73 -12.64
CA ASN A 118 11.91 5.79 -14.09
C ASN A 118 11.02 4.78 -14.84
N ILE A 119 10.79 3.59 -14.28
CA ILE A 119 9.87 2.60 -14.88
C ILE A 119 8.44 3.14 -14.83
N TRP A 120 7.98 3.65 -13.69
CA TRP A 120 6.66 4.28 -13.57
C TRP A 120 6.50 5.46 -14.52
N GLN A 121 7.49 6.35 -14.59
CA GLN A 121 7.46 7.51 -15.49
C GLN A 121 7.26 7.09 -16.95
N LYS A 122 8.04 6.11 -17.41
CA LYS A 122 7.92 5.57 -18.76
C LYS A 122 6.54 4.95 -19.01
N LYS A 123 5.95 4.25 -18.03
CA LYS A 123 4.60 3.67 -18.18
C LYS A 123 3.55 4.76 -18.38
N PHE A 124 3.56 5.81 -17.58
CA PHE A 124 2.68 6.96 -17.77
C PHE A 124 2.87 7.62 -19.15
N GLU A 125 4.11 7.77 -19.59
CA GLU A 125 4.42 8.33 -20.92
C GLU A 125 3.85 7.49 -22.05
N THR A 126 3.79 6.16 -21.94
CA THR A 126 3.20 5.29 -22.98
C THR A 126 1.73 5.55 -23.25
N ILE A 127 1.02 6.14 -22.31
CA ILE A 127 -0.39 6.49 -22.40
C ILE A 127 -0.62 8.02 -22.52
N GLY A 128 0.46 8.78 -22.77
CA GLY A 128 0.40 10.22 -22.98
C GLY A 128 0.25 11.06 -21.70
N VAL A 129 0.43 10.46 -20.52
CA VAL A 129 0.40 11.17 -19.24
C VAL A 129 1.80 11.64 -18.88
N LYS A 130 1.98 12.96 -18.69
CA LYS A 130 3.23 13.54 -18.20
C LYS A 130 3.41 13.23 -16.72
N ALA A 131 4.41 12.44 -16.39
CA ALA A 131 4.70 12.03 -15.00
C ALA A 131 5.94 12.72 -14.46
N LYS A 132 5.76 13.93 -13.92
CA LYS A 132 6.84 14.68 -13.26
C LYS A 132 7.22 14.01 -11.93
N ILE A 133 8.52 13.89 -11.69
CA ILE A 133 9.08 13.36 -10.44
C ILE A 133 9.32 14.53 -9.47
N VAL A 134 8.87 14.38 -8.23
CA VAL A 134 9.00 15.34 -7.13
C VAL A 134 9.91 14.79 -6.04
N ASN A 135 10.94 15.56 -5.66
CA ASN A 135 11.90 15.15 -4.62
C ASN A 135 11.53 15.65 -3.23
N GLU A 136 10.75 16.73 -3.14
CA GLU A 136 10.40 17.41 -1.90
C GLU A 136 8.86 17.51 -1.79
N PRO A 137 8.18 16.39 -1.49
CA PRO A 137 6.71 16.31 -1.47
C PRO A 137 6.07 17.20 -0.39
N GLN A 138 6.80 17.54 0.68
CA GLN A 138 6.35 18.46 1.71
C GLN A 138 6.03 19.86 1.18
N ASN A 139 6.50 20.21 -0.01
CA ASN A 139 6.17 21.47 -0.70
C ASN A 139 4.89 21.35 -1.56
N GLY A 140 4.11 20.27 -1.41
CA GLY A 140 2.84 20.04 -2.11
C GLY A 140 3.00 19.27 -3.41
N MET A 141 1.94 19.26 -4.20
CA MET A 141 1.83 18.43 -5.42
C MET A 141 2.80 18.85 -6.54
N GLN A 142 3.13 20.13 -6.69
CA GLN A 142 4.11 20.65 -7.65
C GLN A 142 3.90 20.10 -9.10
N GLU A 143 2.64 19.83 -9.47
CA GLU A 143 2.28 19.15 -10.74
C GLU A 143 2.92 17.75 -10.88
N GLY A 144 3.30 17.14 -9.76
CA GLY A 144 3.95 15.84 -9.72
C GLY A 144 3.00 14.67 -9.92
N LYS A 145 3.57 13.54 -10.32
CA LYS A 145 2.90 12.24 -10.41
C LYS A 145 3.63 11.16 -9.62
N ILE A 146 4.95 11.33 -9.46
CA ILE A 146 5.84 10.38 -8.77
C ILE A 146 6.58 11.17 -7.68
N PHE A 147 6.55 10.69 -6.45
CA PHE A 147 7.05 11.40 -5.28
C PHE A 147 8.04 10.54 -4.51
N TYR A 148 9.15 11.14 -4.09
CA TYR A 148 10.11 10.46 -3.23
C TYR A 148 9.86 10.77 -1.76
N TYR A 149 9.75 9.70 -0.96
CA TYR A 149 9.68 9.80 0.50
C TYR A 149 10.80 9.04 1.18
N GLU A 150 11.07 9.41 2.40
CA GLU A 150 12.09 8.81 3.25
C GLU A 150 11.64 7.44 3.77
N GLU A 151 12.51 6.78 4.51
CA GLU A 151 12.32 5.40 4.99
C GLU A 151 11.11 5.20 5.89
N ASN A 152 10.62 6.24 6.54
CA ASN A 152 9.40 6.17 7.34
C ASN A 152 8.11 6.03 6.51
N LYS A 153 8.21 6.17 5.17
CA LYS A 153 7.10 6.08 4.22
C LYS A 153 7.33 5.05 3.11
N ASN A 154 8.53 4.97 2.57
CA ASN A 154 8.82 4.09 1.44
C ASN A 154 9.98 3.12 1.71
N TRP A 155 9.98 2.53 2.88
CA TRP A 155 10.80 1.38 3.21
C TRP A 155 9.96 0.34 3.94
N TRP A 156 10.19 -0.92 3.59
CA TRP A 156 9.56 -2.02 4.30
C TRP A 156 10.60 -2.97 4.89
N SER A 157 10.41 -3.31 6.14
CA SER A 157 10.96 -4.46 6.81
C SER A 157 10.01 -4.87 7.95
N ARG A 158 10.19 -6.05 8.50
CA ARG A 158 9.38 -6.53 9.64
C ARG A 158 9.50 -5.64 10.88
N SER A 159 10.68 -5.06 11.08
CA SER A 159 11.00 -4.16 12.20
C SER A 159 10.75 -2.67 11.88
N GLY A 160 10.13 -2.36 10.73
CA GLY A 160 9.87 -1.00 10.27
C GLY A 160 11.05 -0.37 9.58
N ILE A 161 11.54 0.77 10.06
CA ILE A 161 12.61 1.53 9.40
C ILE A 161 13.96 0.80 9.44
N PRO A 162 14.90 1.11 8.52
CA PRO A 162 16.19 0.41 8.41
C PRO A 162 17.00 0.34 9.69
N GLU A 163 16.93 1.38 10.53
CA GLU A 163 17.66 1.45 11.80
C GLU A 163 17.25 0.38 12.81
N ASN A 164 15.99 -0.01 12.78
CA ASN A 164 15.42 -0.98 13.71
C ASN A 164 15.65 -2.43 13.31
N MET A 165 16.14 -2.66 12.09
CA MET A 165 16.30 -4.01 11.55
C MET A 165 17.39 -4.79 12.30
N PRO A 166 17.08 -5.96 12.90
CA PRO A 166 18.08 -6.85 13.45
C PRO A 166 18.90 -7.50 12.31
N LYS A 167 20.08 -8.01 12.67
CA LYS A 167 20.92 -8.79 11.75
C LYS A 167 20.15 -9.99 11.19
N GLY A 168 20.27 -10.18 9.88
CA GLY A 168 19.62 -11.26 9.13
C GLY A 168 18.23 -10.90 8.61
N GLU A 169 17.65 -9.77 9.02
CA GLU A 169 16.35 -9.36 8.50
C GLU A 169 16.45 -8.82 7.08
N LEU A 170 15.46 -9.18 6.27
CA LEU A 170 15.28 -8.72 4.90
C LEU A 170 14.47 -7.43 4.87
N GLY A 171 14.76 -6.58 3.90
CA GLY A 171 13.98 -5.38 3.64
C GLY A 171 14.33 -4.75 2.32
N GLY A 172 13.67 -3.66 2.03
CA GLY A 172 13.93 -2.90 0.81
C GLY A 172 13.09 -1.64 0.71
N GLY A 173 13.45 -0.80 -0.24
CA GLY A 173 12.60 0.32 -0.64
C GLY A 173 11.32 -0.20 -1.24
N ASP A 174 10.28 0.59 -1.13
CA ASP A 174 9.00 0.26 -1.72
C ASP A 174 8.46 1.38 -2.61
N SER A 175 7.39 1.07 -3.33
CA SER A 175 6.68 1.98 -4.22
C SER A 175 5.20 1.78 -4.05
N GLU A 176 4.55 2.76 -3.44
CA GLU A 176 3.12 2.75 -3.19
C GLU A 176 2.35 3.40 -4.33
N MET A 177 1.13 2.97 -4.52
CA MET A 177 0.16 3.53 -5.45
C MET A 177 -0.96 4.19 -4.69
N PHE A 178 -1.20 5.47 -4.97
CA PHE A 178 -2.23 6.29 -4.35
C PHE A 178 -3.30 6.69 -5.35
N TRP A 179 -4.54 6.68 -4.91
CA TRP A 179 -5.68 7.21 -5.63
C TRP A 179 -6.08 8.58 -5.10
N ASP A 180 -6.24 9.56 -5.99
CA ASP A 180 -6.67 10.93 -5.68
C ASP A 180 -8.18 11.05 -5.90
N PHE A 181 -8.95 11.29 -4.85
CA PHE A 181 -10.38 11.54 -4.93
C PHE A 181 -10.74 12.96 -5.41
N GLY A 182 -9.74 13.82 -5.59
CA GLY A 182 -9.89 15.18 -6.10
C GLY A 182 -9.94 16.26 -5.02
N GLU A 183 -9.62 17.46 -5.46
CA GLU A 183 -9.66 18.66 -4.60
C GLU A 183 -11.10 19.13 -4.32
N GLU A 184 -12.00 18.87 -5.24
CA GLU A 184 -13.39 19.30 -5.22
C GLU A 184 -14.19 18.77 -4.01
N LEU A 185 -13.73 17.67 -3.40
CA LEU A 185 -14.35 17.15 -2.18
C LEU A 185 -13.98 17.98 -0.93
N GLY A 186 -12.95 18.82 -1.02
CA GLY A 186 -12.49 19.67 0.08
C GLY A 186 -12.03 18.86 1.31
N LEU A 187 -11.52 17.64 1.11
CA LEU A 187 -11.09 16.75 2.20
C LEU A 187 -9.88 17.31 2.93
N HIS A 188 -8.94 17.86 2.18
CA HIS A 188 -7.75 18.47 2.76
C HIS A 188 -8.08 19.70 3.62
N GLU A 189 -8.91 20.59 3.11
CA GLU A 189 -9.32 21.84 3.76
C GLU A 189 -10.14 21.61 5.05
N LYS A 190 -10.79 20.46 5.15
CA LYS A 190 -11.57 20.04 6.33
C LYS A 190 -10.76 19.20 7.33
N SER A 191 -9.51 18.84 6.97
CA SER A 191 -8.66 17.98 7.78
C SER A 191 -7.81 18.74 8.80
N ALA A 192 -7.15 17.99 9.68
CA ALA A 192 -6.15 18.53 10.59
C ALA A 192 -4.88 19.03 9.88
N TRP A 193 -4.70 18.73 8.61
CA TRP A 193 -3.53 19.08 7.80
C TRP A 193 -3.75 20.28 6.88
N LYS A 194 -4.90 20.96 6.95
CA LYS A 194 -5.31 22.07 6.07
C LYS A 194 -4.28 23.22 5.96
N ASP A 195 -3.47 23.42 6.99
CA ASP A 195 -2.47 24.49 7.05
C ASP A 195 -1.10 24.07 6.47
N LYS A 196 -0.99 22.85 5.93
CA LYS A 196 0.20 22.33 5.27
C LYS A 196 -0.07 22.07 3.79
N PRO A 197 0.95 22.07 2.93
CA PRO A 197 0.75 21.68 1.53
C PRO A 197 0.24 20.23 1.42
N CYS A 198 -0.76 20.01 0.56
CA CYS A 198 -1.29 18.67 0.30
C CYS A 198 -0.34 17.86 -0.59
N HIS A 199 -0.20 16.56 -0.29
CA HIS A 199 0.61 15.60 -1.06
C HIS A 199 0.12 14.16 -0.80
N PRO A 200 0.54 13.12 -1.57
CA PRO A 200 -0.01 11.76 -1.43
C PRO A 200 0.01 11.20 -0.01
N ASN A 201 1.06 11.43 0.76
CA ASN A 201 1.21 10.96 2.15
C ASN A 201 0.79 11.99 3.22
N CYS A 202 -0.13 12.93 2.93
CA CYS A 202 -0.51 13.94 3.92
C CYS A 202 -1.61 13.49 4.90
N ASN A 203 -2.15 12.31 4.76
CA ASN A 203 -3.19 11.71 5.61
C ASN A 203 -4.49 12.53 5.73
N CYS A 204 -4.77 13.42 4.77
CA CYS A 204 -5.97 14.27 4.79
C CYS A 204 -7.24 13.56 4.25
N GLY A 205 -7.11 12.32 3.76
CA GLY A 205 -8.19 11.56 3.15
C GLY A 205 -8.42 11.83 1.66
N ARG A 206 -7.77 12.84 1.06
CA ARG A 206 -7.81 13.07 -0.38
C ARG A 206 -7.15 11.94 -1.16
N PHE A 207 -6.00 11.49 -0.68
CA PHE A 207 -5.24 10.39 -1.26
C PHE A 207 -5.38 9.14 -0.38
N VAL A 208 -5.66 8.00 -1.01
CA VAL A 208 -5.69 6.69 -0.34
C VAL A 208 -4.71 5.76 -1.03
N GLU A 209 -3.81 5.16 -0.26
CA GLU A 209 -2.94 4.08 -0.74
C GLU A 209 -3.80 2.87 -1.12
N ILE A 210 -3.68 2.43 -2.37
CA ILE A 210 -4.41 1.26 -2.91
C ILE A 210 -3.52 0.03 -3.05
N GLY A 211 -2.22 0.16 -2.86
CA GLY A 211 -1.28 -0.95 -2.87
C GLY A 211 0.17 -0.52 -2.78
N ASN A 212 0.99 -1.43 -2.30
CA ASN A 212 2.42 -1.23 -2.08
C ASN A 212 3.23 -2.35 -2.73
N ASN A 213 4.25 -1.98 -3.52
CA ASN A 213 5.22 -2.89 -4.11
C ASN A 213 6.50 -2.84 -3.29
N VAL A 214 6.76 -3.85 -2.48
CA VAL A 214 8.01 -3.96 -1.72
C VAL A 214 9.08 -4.65 -2.56
N PHE A 215 10.21 -3.99 -2.72
CA PHE A 215 11.38 -4.48 -3.45
C PHE A 215 12.42 -5.01 -2.46
N MET A 216 12.24 -6.26 -2.01
CA MET A 216 13.16 -6.87 -1.04
C MET A 216 14.50 -7.20 -1.72
N GLU A 217 15.47 -6.31 -1.59
CA GLU A 217 16.78 -6.46 -2.19
C GLU A 217 17.94 -6.33 -1.19
N TYR A 218 17.67 -6.14 0.10
CA TYR A 218 18.70 -5.97 1.13
C TYR A 218 18.51 -6.93 2.29
N VAL A 219 19.64 -7.28 2.91
CA VAL A 219 19.71 -7.95 4.21
C VAL A 219 20.55 -7.11 5.17
N ARG A 220 20.10 -6.98 6.42
CA ARG A 220 20.88 -6.33 7.47
C ARG A 220 22.01 -7.22 7.93
N THR A 221 23.26 -6.73 7.87
CA THR A 221 24.47 -7.43 8.35
C THR A 221 25.14 -6.64 9.48
N GLU A 222 26.18 -7.18 10.09
CA GLU A 222 27.00 -6.46 11.06
C GLU A 222 27.71 -5.24 10.46
N LYS A 223 27.96 -5.26 9.16
CA LYS A 223 28.65 -4.18 8.42
C LYS A 223 27.72 -3.16 7.81
N GLY A 224 26.40 -3.32 7.92
CA GLY A 224 25.40 -2.48 7.29
C GLY A 224 24.43 -3.28 6.46
N PHE A 225 24.02 -2.74 5.32
CA PHE A 225 23.11 -3.39 4.38
C PHE A 225 23.88 -4.00 3.21
N GLU A 226 23.62 -5.26 2.92
CA GLU A 226 24.17 -5.96 1.76
C GLU A 226 23.04 -6.35 0.81
N LYS A 227 23.32 -6.33 -0.50
CA LYS A 227 22.34 -6.75 -1.51
C LYS A 227 22.16 -8.26 -1.47
N LEU A 228 20.90 -8.69 -1.57
CA LEU A 228 20.56 -10.10 -1.74
C LEU A 228 21.03 -10.60 -3.10
N GLN A 229 21.47 -11.85 -3.16
CA GLN A 229 21.77 -12.54 -4.42
C GLN A 229 20.47 -12.76 -5.22
N ASN A 230 19.43 -13.21 -4.56
CA ASN A 230 18.09 -13.37 -5.12
C ASN A 230 17.18 -12.29 -4.52
N LYS A 231 16.68 -11.39 -5.38
CA LYS A 231 15.77 -10.33 -4.98
C LYS A 231 14.36 -10.84 -5.02
N ASN A 232 13.54 -10.40 -4.08
CA ASN A 232 12.14 -10.81 -3.99
C ASN A 232 11.21 -9.62 -4.24
N ILE A 233 10.01 -9.94 -4.71
CA ILE A 233 8.87 -9.02 -4.70
C ILE A 233 7.88 -9.48 -3.64
N ASP A 234 7.39 -8.52 -2.87
CA ASP A 234 6.18 -8.63 -2.07
C ASP A 234 5.25 -7.49 -2.44
N PHE A 235 4.12 -7.81 -3.04
CA PHE A 235 3.08 -6.82 -3.32
C PHE A 235 1.87 -7.11 -2.44
N GLY A 236 1.34 -6.04 -1.82
CA GLY A 236 0.08 -6.05 -1.11
C GLY A 236 -0.82 -4.89 -1.53
N GLY A 237 -2.04 -5.18 -1.93
CA GLY A 237 -3.07 -4.20 -2.27
C GLY A 237 -4.37 -4.51 -1.54
N GLY A 238 -4.92 -3.54 -0.79
CA GLY A 238 -6.22 -3.72 -0.12
C GLY A 238 -7.34 -3.82 -1.16
N LEU A 239 -8.03 -4.96 -1.23
CA LEU A 239 -9.12 -5.17 -2.18
C LEU A 239 -10.19 -4.08 -2.03
N GLU A 240 -10.57 -3.80 -0.79
CA GLU A 240 -11.57 -2.77 -0.48
C GLU A 240 -11.09 -1.37 -0.88
N ARG A 241 -9.79 -1.06 -0.74
CA ARG A 241 -9.21 0.23 -1.16
C ARG A 241 -9.12 0.34 -2.68
N ILE A 242 -8.84 -0.74 -3.40
CA ILE A 242 -8.94 -0.77 -4.85
C ILE A 242 -10.39 -0.54 -5.29
N MET A 243 -11.36 -1.11 -4.57
CA MET A 243 -12.79 -0.86 -4.83
C MET A 243 -13.20 0.60 -4.57
N LEU A 244 -12.58 1.30 -3.60
CA LEU A 244 -12.76 2.75 -3.45
C LEU A 244 -12.37 3.51 -4.73
N ALA A 245 -11.21 3.15 -5.29
CA ALA A 245 -10.74 3.76 -6.54
C ALA A 245 -11.67 3.47 -7.71
N VAL A 246 -12.17 2.23 -7.83
CA VAL A 246 -13.14 1.83 -8.88
C VAL A 246 -14.45 2.60 -8.77
N LYS A 247 -14.95 2.80 -7.55
CA LYS A 247 -16.20 3.55 -7.29
C LYS A 247 -16.00 5.07 -7.20
N ASP A 248 -14.76 5.51 -7.19
CA ASP A 248 -14.35 6.90 -7.00
C ASP A 248 -15.02 7.55 -5.76
N THR A 249 -15.04 6.82 -4.65
CA THR A 249 -15.58 7.28 -3.37
C THR A 249 -14.54 7.14 -2.28
N PRO A 250 -14.31 8.16 -1.43
CA PRO A 250 -13.33 8.06 -0.35
C PRO A 250 -13.83 7.26 0.85
N ASP A 251 -15.10 6.89 0.89
CA ASP A 251 -15.75 6.21 2.03
C ASP A 251 -15.86 4.70 1.79
N ILE A 252 -15.01 3.91 2.46
CA ILE A 252 -14.93 2.45 2.30
C ILE A 252 -16.27 1.74 2.61
N PHE A 253 -17.07 2.30 3.51
CA PHE A 253 -18.36 1.71 3.90
C PHE A 253 -19.45 1.87 2.84
N LEU A 254 -19.14 2.56 1.72
CA LEU A 254 -20.01 2.67 0.54
C LEU A 254 -19.72 1.64 -0.54
N ILE A 255 -18.72 0.78 -0.38
CA ILE A 255 -18.52 -0.35 -1.29
C ILE A 255 -19.51 -1.50 -1.00
N ASP A 256 -19.70 -2.36 -1.99
CA ASP A 256 -20.71 -3.43 -1.94
C ASP A 256 -20.51 -4.42 -0.80
N ALA A 257 -19.27 -4.64 -0.39
CA ALA A 257 -18.90 -5.54 0.70
C ALA A 257 -19.61 -5.17 2.03
N PHE A 258 -19.86 -3.88 2.26
CA PHE A 258 -20.50 -3.39 3.49
C PHE A 258 -22.00 -3.11 3.36
N ASP A 259 -22.58 -3.26 2.16
CA ASP A 259 -23.99 -2.90 1.90
C ASP A 259 -24.97 -3.61 2.81
N LEU A 260 -24.81 -4.91 3.03
CA LEU A 260 -25.74 -5.68 3.87
C LEU A 260 -25.64 -5.28 5.34
N ALA A 261 -24.43 -5.12 5.86
CA ALA A 261 -24.20 -4.68 7.24
C ALA A 261 -24.77 -3.27 7.45
N ARG A 262 -24.43 -2.33 6.56
CA ARG A 262 -24.92 -0.96 6.60
C ARG A 262 -26.45 -0.88 6.59
N LYS A 263 -27.12 -1.57 5.65
CA LYS A 263 -28.59 -1.61 5.57
C LYS A 263 -29.20 -2.20 6.84
N LYS A 264 -28.60 -3.26 7.40
CA LYS A 264 -29.08 -3.85 8.64
C LYS A 264 -28.97 -2.89 9.82
N LEU A 265 -27.88 -2.14 9.91
CA LEU A 265 -27.70 -1.11 10.93
C LEU A 265 -28.68 0.06 10.75
N GLU A 266 -28.93 0.49 9.50
CA GLU A 266 -29.96 1.50 9.21
C GLU A 266 -31.35 1.04 9.68
N ASP A 267 -31.72 -0.21 9.42
CA ASP A 267 -33.02 -0.77 9.83
C ASP A 267 -33.14 -0.87 11.36
N LEU A 268 -32.07 -1.29 12.05
CA LEU A 268 -32.06 -1.45 13.51
C LEU A 268 -32.04 -0.13 14.27
N SER A 269 -31.33 0.86 13.73
CA SER A 269 -31.16 2.17 14.37
C SER A 269 -32.20 3.20 13.98
N GLU A 270 -33.02 2.93 12.95
CA GLU A 270 -33.92 3.88 12.31
C GLU A 270 -33.21 5.15 11.77
N LYS A 271 -31.89 5.08 11.57
CA LYS A 271 -31.05 6.16 11.05
C LYS A 271 -30.49 5.78 9.69
N LYS A 272 -30.12 6.78 8.90
CA LYS A 272 -29.45 6.57 7.60
C LYS A 272 -27.95 6.85 7.69
N TYR A 273 -27.16 6.05 6.98
CA TYR A 273 -25.73 6.26 6.79
C TYR A 273 -25.50 7.40 5.79
N ASP A 274 -25.99 8.59 6.12
CA ASP A 274 -25.89 9.69 5.17
C ASP A 274 -25.00 10.83 5.66
N LEU A 275 -25.19 11.37 6.83
CA LEU A 275 -24.48 12.61 7.09
C LEU A 275 -24.27 12.93 8.58
N SER A 276 -25.08 12.41 9.50
CA SER A 276 -25.07 12.95 10.86
C SER A 276 -24.31 12.13 11.90
N ASP A 277 -24.09 10.83 11.66
CA ASP A 277 -23.45 9.94 12.65
C ASP A 277 -22.69 8.77 11.97
N LYS A 278 -21.93 9.09 10.92
CA LYS A 278 -21.17 8.08 10.17
C LYS A 278 -20.18 7.33 11.04
N THR A 279 -19.57 8.01 12.01
CA THR A 279 -18.58 7.42 12.91
C THR A 279 -19.16 6.26 13.71
N SER A 280 -20.36 6.43 14.31
CA SER A 280 -21.02 5.34 15.05
C SER A 280 -21.33 4.12 14.17
N PHE A 281 -21.75 4.34 12.92
CA PHE A 281 -21.98 3.25 11.97
C PHE A 281 -20.67 2.51 11.58
N ARG A 282 -19.56 3.23 11.48
CA ARG A 282 -18.25 2.66 11.08
C ARG A 282 -17.59 1.86 12.21
N VAL A 283 -17.93 2.15 13.45
CA VAL A 283 -17.39 1.44 14.63
C VAL A 283 -18.09 0.11 14.89
N ILE A 284 -19.36 -0.02 14.51
CA ILE A 284 -20.17 -1.25 14.68
C ILE A 284 -19.88 -2.25 13.58
#